data_1357bc5954d0fa67b404c2ce8e3e23c0
#
_entry.id   1357bc5954d0fa67b404c2ce8e3e23c0
#
_cell.length_a   1.000
_cell.length_b   1.000
_cell.length_c   1.000
_cell.angle_alpha   90.00
_cell.angle_beta   90.00
_cell.angle_gamma   90.00
#
_symmetry.space_group_name_H-M   'P 1'
#
loop_
_entity.id
_entity.type
_entity.pdbx_description
1 polymer ?
#
loop_
_entity_poly.entity_id
_entity_poly.type
_entity_poly.pdbx_seq_one_letter_code
_entity_poly.pdbx_strand_id
1 'polypeptide(L)'
;MAGNTFGQIFTVTTFGESHGAGLGCIIDGCPPGLELSEADIQFDLDRRKPGTSRHVTQRREADQVEILSGVFEGKTTGTPIALLIRNTDQRSKDYGNIATSFRPGHADYTYWHKYGTRDYRGGGRSSARETAARVAAGAVAKKWLKEKFGTEITAYVTQVGEKEIQFEGYEYISQNPFFAANQSQIEDLENYMDSVRKSLDSVGAKLHIEAANVPVGLGEPVFDRLDAEIAYAMMSINAVKGVEIGAGFDSVMQRGSEHGDELTPQGFLSNHSGGILGGISTGQNIHVNIAIKPTSSIATPRRSIDIEGDSVELATHGRHDPCVGLRAAPIAEAMLALVLIDHVLRHRAQNANVQVNTPDIAKLEK
;
A
#
# COMPACT_ATOMS: atom_id res chain seq x y z
N MET A 1 -13.69 -7.19 16.34
CA MET A 1 -14.22 -6.95 14.97
C MET A 1 -13.54 -7.89 13.98
N ALA A 2 -14.23 -8.30 12.91
CA ALA A 2 -13.57 -9.01 11.81
C ALA A 2 -12.60 -8.06 11.08
N GLY A 3 -11.45 -8.55 10.62
CA GLY A 3 -10.34 -7.75 10.10
C GLY A 3 -10.53 -7.19 8.66
N ASN A 4 -11.75 -6.77 8.29
CA ASN A 4 -12.04 -6.22 6.95
C ASN A 4 -12.36 -4.73 6.98
N THR A 5 -12.31 -4.09 8.14
CA THR A 5 -12.50 -2.66 8.34
C THR A 5 -11.22 -2.06 8.92
N PHE A 6 -10.81 -0.92 8.38
CA PHE A 6 -9.65 -0.13 8.79
C PHE A 6 -10.09 1.29 9.13
N GLY A 7 -9.39 1.96 10.06
CA GLY A 7 -9.69 3.33 10.53
C GLY A 7 -10.67 3.39 11.69
N GLN A 8 -10.83 4.57 12.30
CA GLN A 8 -11.71 4.82 13.44
C GLN A 8 -12.81 5.85 13.11
N ILE A 9 -12.46 6.99 12.51
CA ILE A 9 -13.40 8.02 12.04
C ILE A 9 -13.54 7.93 10.53
N PHE A 10 -12.42 7.94 9.79
CA PHE A 10 -12.43 7.62 8.37
C PHE A 10 -12.27 6.12 8.21
N THR A 11 -13.36 5.40 8.11
CA THR A 11 -13.33 3.94 8.05
C THR A 11 -13.48 3.42 6.63
N VAL A 12 -12.78 2.33 6.34
CA VAL A 12 -12.87 1.63 5.06
C VAL A 12 -13.13 0.16 5.30
N THR A 13 -14.26 -0.34 4.82
CA THR A 13 -14.57 -1.78 4.82
C THR A 13 -14.46 -2.32 3.41
N THR A 14 -13.52 -3.25 3.16
CA THR A 14 -13.33 -3.87 1.84
C THR A 14 -14.09 -5.19 1.72
N PHE A 15 -14.57 -5.51 0.52
CA PHE A 15 -15.30 -6.74 0.20
C PHE A 15 -14.94 -7.27 -1.20
N GLY A 16 -15.37 -8.49 -1.49
CA GLY A 16 -15.18 -9.15 -2.78
C GLY A 16 -13.91 -10.00 -2.86
N GLU A 17 -13.85 -10.87 -3.85
CA GLU A 17 -12.80 -11.86 -4.08
C GLU A 17 -12.17 -11.71 -5.47
N SER A 18 -10.94 -12.20 -5.62
CA SER A 18 -10.17 -12.13 -6.86
C SER A 18 -10.89 -12.70 -8.08
N HIS A 19 -11.68 -13.74 -7.92
CA HIS A 19 -12.42 -14.44 -8.98
C HIS A 19 -13.93 -14.43 -8.72
N GLY A 20 -14.42 -13.58 -7.81
CA GLY A 20 -15.84 -13.26 -7.64
C GLY A 20 -16.35 -12.29 -8.72
N ALA A 21 -17.60 -11.86 -8.61
CA ALA A 21 -18.23 -10.91 -9.53
C ALA A 21 -17.55 -9.54 -9.55
N GLY A 22 -16.99 -9.12 -8.42
CA GLY A 22 -16.29 -7.86 -8.26
C GLY A 22 -15.71 -7.73 -6.87
N LEU A 23 -15.10 -6.59 -6.63
CA LEU A 23 -14.61 -6.17 -5.32
C LEU A 23 -14.90 -4.68 -5.14
N GLY A 24 -14.85 -4.22 -3.91
CA GLY A 24 -15.10 -2.82 -3.63
C GLY A 24 -14.85 -2.48 -2.17
N CYS A 25 -15.26 -1.28 -1.82
CA CYS A 25 -15.19 -0.82 -0.45
C CYS A 25 -16.36 0.11 -0.11
N ILE A 26 -16.61 0.22 1.18
CA ILE A 26 -17.46 1.26 1.75
C ILE A 26 -16.54 2.15 2.58
N ILE A 27 -16.56 3.45 2.28
CA ILE A 27 -15.87 4.49 3.03
C ILE A 27 -16.93 5.20 3.87
N ASP A 28 -16.72 5.28 5.18
CA ASP A 28 -17.56 6.06 6.08
C ASP A 28 -16.72 7.12 6.80
N GLY A 29 -17.34 8.23 7.23
CA GLY A 29 -16.66 9.33 7.88
C GLY A 29 -15.90 10.28 6.94
N CYS A 30 -16.04 10.15 5.61
CA CYS A 30 -15.49 11.12 4.68
C CYS A 30 -16.18 12.48 4.87
N PRO A 31 -15.43 13.60 5.09
CA PRO A 31 -16.06 14.92 5.25
C PRO A 31 -16.88 15.32 4.01
N PRO A 32 -18.01 16.03 4.20
CA PRO A 32 -18.83 16.50 3.10
C PRO A 32 -18.15 17.64 2.31
N GLY A 33 -18.57 17.82 1.06
CA GLY A 33 -18.19 18.95 0.22
C GLY A 33 -16.88 18.77 -0.55
N LEU A 34 -16.22 17.60 -0.47
CA LEU A 34 -15.11 17.26 -1.36
C LEU A 34 -15.66 17.06 -2.79
N GLU A 35 -15.12 17.77 -3.77
CA GLU A 35 -15.38 17.45 -5.18
C GLU A 35 -14.81 16.06 -5.51
N LEU A 36 -15.66 15.15 -5.97
CA LEU A 36 -15.27 13.77 -6.21
C LEU A 36 -16.02 13.18 -7.41
N SER A 37 -15.25 12.60 -8.31
CA SER A 37 -15.71 11.83 -9.46
C SER A 37 -14.97 10.51 -9.58
N GLU A 38 -15.46 9.60 -10.40
CA GLU A 38 -14.76 8.35 -10.75
C GLU A 38 -13.36 8.63 -11.34
N ALA A 39 -13.20 9.71 -12.11
CA ALA A 39 -11.92 10.08 -12.73
C ALA A 39 -10.83 10.38 -11.68
N ASP A 40 -11.19 10.99 -10.56
CA ASP A 40 -10.27 11.27 -9.46
C ASP A 40 -9.70 9.99 -8.84
N ILE A 41 -10.54 8.95 -8.74
CA ILE A 41 -10.18 7.64 -8.18
C ILE A 41 -9.46 6.79 -9.22
N GLN A 42 -9.91 6.85 -10.47
CA GLN A 42 -9.41 6.04 -11.58
C GLN A 42 -7.92 6.28 -11.85
N PHE A 43 -7.44 7.50 -11.65
CA PHE A 43 -6.02 7.84 -11.82
C PHE A 43 -5.10 6.91 -10.99
N ASP A 44 -5.38 6.73 -9.71
CA ASP A 44 -4.58 5.85 -8.85
C ASP A 44 -4.81 4.36 -9.17
N LEU A 45 -6.04 3.98 -9.53
CA LEU A 45 -6.34 2.62 -9.97
C LEU A 45 -5.60 2.25 -11.26
N ASP A 46 -5.47 3.17 -12.21
CA ASP A 46 -4.75 2.98 -13.46
C ASP A 46 -3.25 2.74 -13.23
N ARG A 47 -2.66 3.37 -12.24
CA ARG A 47 -1.28 3.12 -11.80
C ARG A 47 -1.11 1.73 -11.18
N ARG A 48 -2.13 1.24 -10.47
CA ARG A 48 -2.10 -0.05 -9.76
C ARG A 48 -2.50 -1.24 -10.63
N LYS A 49 -3.38 -1.08 -11.63
CA LYS A 49 -4.01 -2.18 -12.39
C LYS A 49 -3.00 -3.18 -12.96
N PRO A 50 -3.39 -4.46 -13.17
CA PRO A 50 -2.53 -5.44 -13.81
C PRO A 50 -2.36 -5.16 -15.31
N GLY A 51 -1.29 -5.74 -15.92
CA GLY A 51 -1.08 -5.66 -17.37
C GLY A 51 -0.53 -4.32 -17.86
N THR A 52 0.02 -3.50 -16.97
CA THR A 52 0.61 -2.19 -17.31
C THR A 52 1.96 -2.30 -18.01
N SER A 53 2.66 -3.43 -17.85
CA SER A 53 3.94 -3.69 -18.49
C SER A 53 4.18 -5.18 -18.75
N ARG A 54 5.23 -5.52 -19.51
CA ARG A 54 5.67 -6.92 -19.73
C ARG A 54 6.25 -7.57 -18.45
N HIS A 55 6.60 -6.79 -17.45
CA HIS A 55 7.23 -7.26 -16.20
C HIS A 55 6.23 -7.61 -15.10
N VAL A 56 4.95 -7.35 -15.30
CA VAL A 56 3.85 -7.69 -14.39
C VAL A 56 2.93 -8.76 -14.99
N THR A 57 1.97 -9.23 -14.21
CA THR A 57 0.98 -10.22 -14.66
C THR A 57 0.29 -9.81 -15.97
N GLN A 58 0.03 -10.79 -16.81
CA GLN A 58 -0.67 -10.60 -18.10
C GLN A 58 -2.21 -10.59 -17.94
N ARG A 59 -2.74 -10.66 -16.73
CA ARG A 59 -4.16 -10.41 -16.46
C ARG A 59 -4.50 -8.98 -16.88
N ARG A 60 -5.65 -8.81 -17.54
CA ARG A 60 -6.10 -7.49 -18.01
C ARG A 60 -7.41 -7.12 -17.34
N GLU A 61 -7.33 -6.21 -16.39
CA GLU A 61 -8.49 -5.63 -15.73
C GLU A 61 -8.46 -4.12 -15.94
N ALA A 62 -9.57 -3.54 -16.35
CA ALA A 62 -9.68 -2.09 -16.48
C ALA A 62 -9.68 -1.40 -15.11
N ASP A 63 -10.03 -2.15 -14.04
CA ASP A 63 -10.24 -1.65 -12.68
C ASP A 63 -11.14 -0.42 -12.65
N GLN A 64 -12.15 -0.41 -13.52
CA GLN A 64 -13.09 0.69 -13.64
C GLN A 64 -13.91 0.81 -12.36
N VAL A 65 -13.83 1.95 -11.70
CA VAL A 65 -14.59 2.21 -10.48
C VAL A 65 -15.95 2.78 -10.79
N GLU A 66 -16.96 2.34 -10.02
CA GLU A 66 -18.31 2.89 -10.01
C GLU A 66 -18.56 3.49 -8.62
N ILE A 67 -19.00 4.75 -8.54
CA ILE A 67 -19.47 5.36 -7.28
C ILE A 67 -20.97 5.09 -7.18
N LEU A 68 -21.37 4.31 -6.18
CA LEU A 68 -22.78 3.89 -6.00
C LEU A 68 -23.55 4.77 -5.00
N SER A 69 -22.87 5.50 -4.12
CA SER A 69 -23.48 6.35 -3.08
C SER A 69 -22.47 7.35 -2.50
N GLY A 70 -22.96 8.29 -1.69
CA GLY A 70 -22.14 9.21 -0.92
C GLY A 70 -21.65 10.43 -1.71
N VAL A 71 -22.04 10.58 -2.97
CA VAL A 71 -21.74 11.73 -3.84
C VAL A 71 -23.04 12.25 -4.44
N PHE A 72 -23.25 13.56 -4.39
CA PHE A 72 -24.38 14.25 -5.00
C PHE A 72 -23.90 15.55 -5.67
N GLU A 73 -24.28 15.78 -6.91
CA GLU A 73 -23.83 16.92 -7.73
C GLU A 73 -22.30 17.10 -7.73
N GLY A 74 -21.56 15.96 -7.80
CA GLY A 74 -20.11 15.93 -7.85
C GLY A 74 -19.41 16.20 -6.52
N LYS A 75 -20.12 16.22 -5.39
CA LYS A 75 -19.54 16.46 -4.06
C LYS A 75 -19.92 15.38 -3.06
N THR A 76 -19.00 15.06 -2.16
CA THR A 76 -19.27 14.14 -1.06
C THR A 76 -20.36 14.70 -0.14
N THR A 77 -21.25 13.82 0.34
CA THR A 77 -22.42 14.19 1.16
C THR A 77 -22.16 14.04 2.67
N GLY A 78 -21.04 13.41 3.08
CA GLY A 78 -20.79 13.03 4.47
C GLY A 78 -21.46 11.72 4.87
N THR A 79 -22.14 11.05 3.94
CA THR A 79 -22.72 9.71 4.12
C THR A 79 -21.82 8.65 3.47
N PRO A 80 -22.03 7.33 3.72
CA PRO A 80 -21.14 6.30 3.19
C PRO A 80 -20.96 6.34 1.67
N ILE A 81 -19.71 6.33 1.22
CA ILE A 81 -19.34 6.24 -0.19
C ILE A 81 -19.10 4.77 -0.50
N ALA A 82 -19.94 4.19 -1.37
CA ALA A 82 -19.76 2.82 -1.84
C ALA A 82 -19.08 2.83 -3.21
N LEU A 83 -17.95 2.11 -3.31
CA LEU A 83 -17.17 1.96 -4.53
C LEU A 83 -17.18 0.51 -4.98
N LEU A 84 -17.45 0.27 -6.27
CA LEU A 84 -17.50 -1.05 -6.87
C LEU A 84 -16.56 -1.13 -8.07
N ILE A 85 -15.79 -2.23 -8.15
CA ILE A 85 -14.90 -2.57 -9.26
C ILE A 85 -15.26 -3.98 -9.74
N ARG A 86 -15.69 -4.14 -10.98
CA ARG A 86 -16.08 -5.42 -11.53
C ARG A 86 -14.86 -6.21 -12.01
N ASN A 87 -14.90 -7.53 -11.82
CA ASN A 87 -13.90 -8.44 -12.40
C ASN A 87 -14.33 -8.82 -13.82
N THR A 88 -13.43 -8.66 -14.80
CA THR A 88 -13.73 -8.88 -16.22
C THR A 88 -12.83 -9.95 -16.88
N ASP A 89 -11.61 -10.17 -16.40
CA ASP A 89 -10.64 -11.15 -16.96
C ASP A 89 -10.22 -12.21 -15.91
N GLN A 90 -11.19 -12.81 -15.23
CA GLN A 90 -10.96 -13.94 -14.33
C GLN A 90 -10.94 -15.26 -15.11
N ARG A 91 -9.98 -16.17 -14.78
CA ARG A 91 -9.86 -17.50 -15.40
C ARG A 91 -9.80 -18.57 -14.32
N SER A 92 -10.97 -18.94 -13.80
CA SER A 92 -11.09 -19.91 -12.70
C SER A 92 -10.53 -21.29 -13.04
N LYS A 93 -10.50 -21.68 -14.31
CA LYS A 93 -9.96 -22.97 -14.79
C LYS A 93 -8.46 -23.14 -14.54
N ASP A 94 -7.71 -22.05 -14.42
CA ASP A 94 -6.26 -22.06 -14.22
C ASP A 94 -5.85 -22.57 -12.81
N TYR A 95 -6.80 -22.77 -11.91
CA TYR A 95 -6.57 -23.10 -10.49
C TYR A 95 -7.06 -24.50 -10.08
N GLY A 96 -7.49 -25.35 -11.02
CA GLY A 96 -8.01 -26.69 -10.72
C GLY A 96 -7.01 -27.61 -10.00
N ASN A 97 -5.73 -27.53 -10.37
CA ASN A 97 -4.65 -28.32 -9.79
C ASN A 97 -4.28 -27.97 -8.34
N ILE A 98 -4.74 -26.82 -7.85
CA ILE A 98 -4.50 -26.40 -6.46
C ILE A 98 -5.77 -26.42 -5.60
N ALA A 99 -6.86 -26.98 -6.11
CA ALA A 99 -8.13 -27.07 -5.39
C ALA A 99 -7.98 -27.85 -4.07
N THR A 100 -7.21 -28.93 -4.10
CA THR A 100 -6.97 -29.82 -2.97
C THR A 100 -5.57 -29.73 -2.38
N SER A 101 -4.70 -28.84 -2.87
CA SER A 101 -3.31 -28.73 -2.42
C SER A 101 -2.99 -27.31 -1.97
N PHE A 102 -1.97 -27.13 -1.13
CA PHE A 102 -1.59 -25.84 -0.55
C PHE A 102 -0.31 -25.29 -1.20
N ARG A 103 -0.37 -24.10 -1.78
CA ARG A 103 0.81 -23.44 -2.34
C ARG A 103 1.80 -23.06 -1.22
N PRO A 104 3.08 -23.44 -1.31
CA PRO A 104 4.09 -23.04 -0.34
C PRO A 104 4.22 -21.50 -0.27
N GLY A 105 4.20 -20.95 0.96
CA GLY A 105 4.29 -19.51 1.19
C GLY A 105 3.06 -18.69 0.83
N HIS A 106 1.96 -19.33 0.39
CA HIS A 106 0.65 -18.72 0.16
C HIS A 106 -0.28 -18.92 1.37
N ALA A 107 -1.37 -18.17 1.43
CA ALA A 107 -2.36 -18.25 2.52
C ALA A 107 -3.30 -19.48 2.45
N ASP A 108 -3.13 -20.38 1.50
CA ASP A 108 -4.03 -21.52 1.27
C ASP A 108 -4.21 -22.36 2.52
N TYR A 109 -3.10 -22.78 3.15
CA TYR A 109 -3.09 -23.61 4.36
C TYR A 109 -3.74 -22.90 5.54
N THR A 110 -3.39 -21.63 5.77
CA THR A 110 -3.90 -20.86 6.91
C THR A 110 -5.38 -20.53 6.80
N TYR A 111 -5.87 -20.23 5.60
CA TYR A 111 -7.31 -20.03 5.36
C TYR A 111 -8.11 -21.34 5.55
N TRP A 112 -7.58 -22.46 5.06
CA TRP A 112 -8.20 -23.76 5.24
C TRP A 112 -8.38 -24.11 6.72
N HIS A 113 -7.31 -23.98 7.52
CA HIS A 113 -7.35 -24.24 8.96
C HIS A 113 -8.18 -23.24 9.76
N LYS A 114 -8.25 -21.99 9.31
CA LYS A 114 -9.00 -20.96 10.02
C LYS A 114 -10.50 -21.02 9.76
N TYR A 115 -10.89 -21.27 8.51
CA TYR A 115 -12.30 -21.14 8.08
C TYR A 115 -12.93 -22.48 7.69
N GLY A 116 -12.19 -23.58 7.63
CA GLY A 116 -12.66 -24.88 7.18
C GLY A 116 -12.95 -24.96 5.68
N THR A 117 -12.80 -23.87 4.97
CA THR A 117 -13.00 -23.73 3.52
C THR A 117 -12.15 -22.60 2.96
N ARG A 118 -11.90 -22.63 1.67
CA ARG A 118 -11.22 -21.54 0.94
C ARG A 118 -11.71 -21.45 -0.50
N ASP A 119 -11.73 -20.26 -1.06
CA ASP A 119 -11.80 -20.09 -2.51
C ASP A 119 -10.39 -20.28 -3.10
N TYR A 120 -10.15 -21.43 -3.74
CA TYR A 120 -8.86 -21.73 -4.37
C TYR A 120 -8.62 -20.91 -5.65
N ARG A 121 -9.65 -20.32 -6.24
CA ARG A 121 -9.58 -19.54 -7.47
C ARG A 121 -8.87 -18.21 -7.21
N GLY A 122 -7.59 -18.15 -7.55
CA GLY A 122 -6.77 -16.96 -7.36
C GLY A 122 -6.51 -16.55 -5.91
N GLY A 123 -6.96 -17.36 -4.92
CA GLY A 123 -6.76 -17.10 -3.49
C GLY A 123 -7.82 -16.24 -2.81
N GLY A 124 -8.95 -15.97 -3.47
CA GLY A 124 -10.08 -15.24 -2.87
C GLY A 124 -9.68 -13.89 -2.26
N ARG A 125 -10.00 -13.68 -0.97
CA ARG A 125 -9.64 -12.48 -0.20
C ARG A 125 -8.14 -12.35 0.08
N SER A 126 -7.36 -13.44 0.07
CA SER A 126 -5.90 -13.36 0.27
C SER A 126 -5.13 -12.88 -0.95
N SER A 127 -5.79 -12.71 -2.09
CA SER A 127 -5.19 -12.23 -3.32
C SER A 127 -4.84 -10.73 -3.24
N ALA A 128 -3.70 -10.35 -3.83
CA ALA A 128 -3.32 -8.94 -3.99
C ALA A 128 -4.32 -8.12 -4.83
N ARG A 129 -5.28 -8.77 -5.52
CA ARG A 129 -6.38 -8.11 -6.22
C ARG A 129 -7.23 -7.23 -5.28
N GLU A 130 -7.40 -7.64 -4.03
CA GLU A 130 -8.13 -6.92 -2.99
C GLU A 130 -7.62 -5.48 -2.81
N THR A 131 -6.34 -5.24 -3.02
CA THR A 131 -5.72 -3.92 -2.88
C THR A 131 -6.27 -2.86 -3.84
N ALA A 132 -6.99 -3.24 -4.91
CA ALA A 132 -7.70 -2.27 -5.75
C ALA A 132 -8.75 -1.49 -4.96
N ALA A 133 -9.48 -2.15 -4.04
CA ALA A 133 -10.43 -1.49 -3.17
C ALA A 133 -9.75 -0.49 -2.20
N ARG A 134 -8.55 -0.85 -1.70
CA ARG A 134 -7.76 0.05 -0.83
C ARG A 134 -7.27 1.27 -1.60
N VAL A 135 -6.79 1.08 -2.83
CA VAL A 135 -6.34 2.19 -3.69
C VAL A 135 -7.50 3.12 -4.02
N ALA A 136 -8.68 2.57 -4.32
CA ALA A 136 -9.87 3.37 -4.56
C ALA A 136 -10.24 4.24 -3.34
N ALA A 137 -10.25 3.67 -2.13
CA ALA A 137 -10.50 4.42 -0.90
C ALA A 137 -9.37 5.43 -0.59
N GLY A 138 -8.11 5.02 -0.79
CA GLY A 138 -6.95 5.87 -0.58
C GLY A 138 -6.90 7.07 -1.53
N ALA A 139 -7.41 6.95 -2.75
CA ALA A 139 -7.52 8.06 -3.69
C ALA A 139 -8.43 9.18 -3.16
N VAL A 140 -9.55 8.82 -2.52
CA VAL A 140 -10.44 9.79 -1.85
C VAL A 140 -9.70 10.49 -0.71
N ALA A 141 -8.99 9.73 0.12
CA ALA A 141 -8.19 10.27 1.23
C ALA A 141 -7.06 11.19 0.74
N LYS A 142 -6.30 10.78 -0.28
CA LYS A 142 -5.23 11.58 -0.90
C LYS A 142 -5.76 12.91 -1.42
N LYS A 143 -6.87 12.88 -2.15
CA LYS A 143 -7.49 14.09 -2.69
C LYS A 143 -7.87 15.05 -1.57
N TRP A 144 -8.54 14.56 -0.54
CA TRP A 144 -8.95 15.39 0.59
C TRP A 144 -7.76 16.00 1.33
N LEU A 145 -6.72 15.21 1.61
CA LEU A 145 -5.49 15.67 2.27
C LEU A 145 -4.77 16.72 1.44
N LYS A 146 -4.69 16.52 0.13
CA LYS A 146 -4.08 17.48 -0.81
C LYS A 146 -4.83 18.80 -0.82
N GLU A 147 -6.16 18.79 -0.91
CA GLU A 147 -6.97 20.01 -0.94
C GLU A 147 -6.92 20.78 0.39
N LYS A 148 -6.79 20.08 1.53
CA LYS A 148 -6.84 20.73 2.86
C LYS A 148 -5.48 21.20 3.35
N PHE A 149 -4.42 20.49 3.05
CA PHE A 149 -3.08 20.73 3.63
C PHE A 149 -1.97 20.81 2.58
N GLY A 150 -2.27 20.54 1.31
CA GLY A 150 -1.24 20.38 0.28
C GLY A 150 -0.42 19.11 0.48
N THR A 151 -0.91 18.14 1.27
CA THR A 151 -0.19 16.90 1.51
C THR A 151 0.00 16.13 0.22
N GLU A 152 1.23 15.77 -0.07
CA GLU A 152 1.61 14.93 -1.21
C GLU A 152 2.22 13.62 -0.70
N ILE A 153 1.73 12.52 -1.25
CA ILE A 153 2.20 11.18 -0.87
C ILE A 153 2.76 10.52 -2.11
N THR A 154 4.03 10.14 -2.05
CA THR A 154 4.76 9.52 -3.16
C THR A 154 5.42 8.25 -2.69
N ALA A 155 5.30 7.17 -3.47
CA ALA A 155 6.02 5.93 -3.23
C ALA A 155 6.80 5.51 -4.48
N TYR A 156 7.98 4.93 -4.26
CA TYR A 156 8.83 4.42 -5.32
C TYR A 156 9.63 3.20 -4.88
N VAL A 157 10.02 2.39 -5.86
CA VAL A 157 10.80 1.17 -5.63
C VAL A 157 12.28 1.55 -5.47
N THR A 158 12.89 1.06 -4.39
CA THR A 158 14.31 1.31 -4.06
C THR A 158 15.18 0.06 -4.23
N GLN A 159 14.56 -1.12 -4.39
CA GLN A 159 15.29 -2.36 -4.65
C GLN A 159 14.37 -3.40 -5.29
N VAL A 160 14.89 -4.17 -6.25
CA VAL A 160 14.22 -5.34 -6.83
C VAL A 160 15.18 -6.53 -6.74
N GLY A 161 14.83 -7.54 -5.93
CA GLY A 161 15.73 -8.65 -5.65
C GLY A 161 17.06 -8.15 -5.09
N GLU A 162 18.15 -8.45 -5.79
CA GLU A 162 19.52 -8.00 -5.43
C GLU A 162 19.89 -6.62 -6.02
N LYS A 163 19.05 -6.05 -6.89
CA LYS A 163 19.30 -4.78 -7.57
C LYS A 163 18.84 -3.60 -6.73
N GLU A 164 19.77 -2.88 -6.12
CA GLU A 164 19.50 -1.61 -5.47
C GLU A 164 19.35 -0.49 -6.51
N ILE A 165 18.40 0.42 -6.29
CA ILE A 165 18.04 1.51 -7.19
C ILE A 165 18.43 2.83 -6.54
N GLN A 166 19.32 3.58 -7.18
CA GLN A 166 19.74 4.88 -6.72
C GLN A 166 18.67 5.93 -7.03
N PHE A 167 18.46 6.86 -6.12
CA PHE A 167 17.53 7.96 -6.33
C PHE A 167 18.18 9.02 -7.27
N GLU A 168 17.51 9.34 -8.37
CA GLU A 168 17.88 10.40 -9.32
C GLU A 168 16.87 11.55 -9.34
N GLY A 169 15.57 11.25 -9.19
CA GLY A 169 14.52 12.27 -9.17
C GLY A 169 13.10 11.70 -9.15
N TYR A 170 12.19 12.42 -8.55
CA TYR A 170 10.77 12.04 -8.46
C TYR A 170 10.07 11.99 -9.84
N GLU A 171 10.53 12.81 -10.79
CA GLU A 171 9.99 12.90 -12.15
C GLU A 171 10.08 11.58 -12.91
N TYR A 172 11.04 10.71 -12.57
CA TYR A 172 11.23 9.42 -13.24
C TYR A 172 10.25 8.36 -12.80
N ILE A 173 9.63 8.48 -11.62
CA ILE A 173 8.74 7.45 -11.04
C ILE A 173 7.59 7.07 -11.99
N SER A 174 7.01 8.05 -12.67
CA SER A 174 5.89 7.84 -13.60
C SER A 174 6.33 7.49 -15.03
N GLN A 175 7.62 7.53 -15.32
CA GLN A 175 8.17 7.37 -16.68
C GLN A 175 8.64 5.95 -16.98
N ASN A 176 8.62 5.05 -16.00
CA ASN A 176 9.10 3.68 -16.16
C ASN A 176 8.15 2.66 -15.50
N PRO A 177 8.20 1.38 -15.91
CA PRO A 177 7.27 0.36 -15.41
C PRO A 177 7.60 -0.16 -14.02
N PHE A 178 8.66 0.32 -13.38
CA PHE A 178 9.15 -0.13 -12.08
C PHE A 178 8.75 0.79 -10.93
N PHE A 179 8.15 1.95 -11.20
CA PHE A 179 8.01 3.02 -10.20
C PHE A 179 9.37 3.39 -9.57
N ALA A 180 10.45 3.31 -10.34
CA ALA A 180 11.78 3.66 -9.89
C ALA A 180 12.00 5.18 -10.02
N ALA A 181 12.53 5.81 -8.98
CA ALA A 181 12.97 7.21 -9.01
C ALA A 181 14.35 7.32 -9.69
N ASN A 182 14.50 6.66 -10.84
CA ASN A 182 15.76 6.49 -11.56
C ASN A 182 15.48 6.24 -13.05
N GLN A 183 16.33 6.77 -13.89
CA GLN A 183 16.26 6.54 -15.34
C GLN A 183 17.44 5.70 -15.84
N SER A 184 18.62 5.87 -15.25
CA SER A 184 19.86 5.26 -15.74
C SER A 184 19.93 3.74 -15.54
N GLN A 185 19.20 3.19 -14.56
CA GLN A 185 19.22 1.76 -14.22
C GLN A 185 18.07 0.94 -14.86
N ILE A 186 17.17 1.57 -15.63
CA ILE A 186 15.96 0.89 -16.13
C ILE A 186 16.29 -0.29 -17.03
N GLU A 187 17.27 -0.18 -17.93
CA GLU A 187 17.69 -1.27 -18.79
C GLU A 187 18.23 -2.48 -18.00
N ASP A 188 19.01 -2.24 -16.96
CA ASP A 188 19.53 -3.29 -16.07
C ASP A 188 18.39 -3.99 -15.32
N LEU A 189 17.42 -3.24 -14.81
CA LEU A 189 16.22 -3.77 -14.15
C LEU A 189 15.38 -4.63 -15.12
N GLU A 190 15.19 -4.18 -16.35
CA GLU A 190 14.49 -4.94 -17.38
C GLU A 190 15.18 -6.28 -17.70
N ASN A 191 16.50 -6.25 -17.88
CA ASN A 191 17.31 -7.44 -18.12
C ASN A 191 17.25 -8.41 -16.93
N TYR A 192 17.32 -7.87 -15.70
CA TYR A 192 17.20 -8.65 -14.48
C TYR A 192 15.83 -9.34 -14.38
N MET A 193 14.73 -8.59 -14.58
CA MET A 193 13.38 -9.17 -14.54
C MET A 193 13.12 -10.19 -15.64
N ASP A 194 13.71 -10.02 -16.82
CA ASP A 194 13.66 -11.02 -17.89
C ASP A 194 14.40 -12.32 -17.50
N SER A 195 15.52 -12.20 -16.75
CA SER A 195 16.23 -13.39 -16.23
C SER A 195 15.41 -14.13 -15.17
N VAL A 196 14.78 -13.39 -14.24
CA VAL A 196 13.89 -13.96 -13.21
C VAL A 196 12.71 -14.70 -13.87
N ARG A 197 12.09 -14.10 -14.88
CA ARG A 197 10.99 -14.74 -15.60
C ARG A 197 11.43 -16.02 -16.33
N LYS A 198 12.62 -16.02 -16.95
CA LYS A 198 13.18 -17.20 -17.63
C LYS A 198 13.50 -18.33 -16.65
N SER A 199 13.88 -18.02 -15.43
CA SER A 199 14.12 -19.04 -14.39
C SER A 199 12.83 -19.60 -13.76
N LEU A 200 11.65 -19.11 -14.16
CA LEU A 200 10.34 -19.51 -13.64
C LEU A 200 10.18 -19.23 -12.13
N ASP A 201 10.92 -18.28 -11.61
CA ASP A 201 10.98 -17.89 -10.21
C ASP A 201 10.43 -16.47 -9.98
N SER A 202 10.59 -15.94 -8.78
CA SER A 202 10.12 -14.63 -8.37
C SER A 202 11.12 -13.97 -7.42
N VAL A 203 11.04 -12.63 -7.33
CA VAL A 203 11.87 -11.83 -6.43
C VAL A 203 11.01 -10.87 -5.61
N GLY A 204 11.58 -10.42 -4.49
CA GLY A 204 10.99 -9.38 -3.65
C GLY A 204 11.36 -7.97 -4.11
N ALA A 205 10.87 -6.99 -3.37
CA ALA A 205 11.23 -5.60 -3.58
C ALA A 205 11.25 -4.82 -2.26
N LYS A 206 11.95 -3.68 -2.28
CA LYS A 206 11.88 -2.66 -1.24
C LYS A 206 11.28 -1.39 -1.85
N LEU A 207 10.41 -0.70 -1.09
CA LEU A 207 9.85 0.58 -1.48
C LEU A 207 10.10 1.61 -0.40
N HIS A 208 10.29 2.84 -0.84
CA HIS A 208 10.23 4.04 -0.02
C HIS A 208 8.90 4.76 -0.24
N ILE A 209 8.31 5.24 0.84
CA ILE A 209 7.07 6.03 0.84
C ILE A 209 7.33 7.32 1.61
N GLU A 210 6.98 8.43 1.02
CA GLU A 210 7.13 9.75 1.62
C GLU A 210 5.79 10.48 1.62
N ALA A 211 5.48 11.17 2.74
CA ALA A 211 4.38 12.13 2.79
C ALA A 211 4.92 13.50 3.17
N ALA A 212 4.77 14.46 2.27
CA ALA A 212 5.14 15.86 2.47
C ALA A 212 3.92 16.68 2.91
N ASN A 213 4.16 17.81 3.59
CA ASN A 213 3.13 18.74 4.08
C ASN A 213 2.12 18.06 5.02
N VAL A 214 2.62 17.21 5.90
CA VAL A 214 1.80 16.59 6.93
C VAL A 214 1.64 17.57 8.10
N PRO A 215 0.41 17.82 8.61
CA PRO A 215 0.22 18.68 9.79
C PRO A 215 0.96 18.17 11.02
N VAL A 216 1.43 19.08 11.88
CA VAL A 216 1.94 18.74 13.21
C VAL A 216 0.81 18.23 14.08
N GLY A 217 1.07 17.25 14.95
CA GLY A 217 0.14 16.83 15.98
C GLY A 217 -0.74 15.63 15.64
N LEU A 218 -0.47 14.92 14.54
CA LEU A 218 -1.19 13.70 14.18
C LEU A 218 -0.59 12.49 14.89
N GLY A 219 -1.42 11.68 15.51
CA GLY A 219 -1.04 10.51 16.28
C GLY A 219 -1.49 10.63 17.75
N GLU A 220 -1.71 9.50 18.39
CA GLU A 220 -2.23 9.45 19.76
C GLU A 220 -1.29 8.64 20.67
N PRO A 221 -0.84 9.19 21.81
CA PRO A 221 -0.22 8.37 22.84
C PRO A 221 -1.32 7.52 23.52
N VAL A 222 -1.06 6.33 23.98
CA VAL A 222 0.20 5.59 23.93
C VAL A 222 0.16 4.53 22.83
N PHE A 223 -1.02 3.99 22.48
CA PHE A 223 -1.19 2.81 21.64
C PHE A 223 -1.48 3.13 20.17
N ASP A 224 -2.14 4.27 19.90
CA ASP A 224 -2.47 4.70 18.53
C ASP A 224 -1.42 5.70 18.01
N ARG A 225 -0.15 5.44 18.31
CA ARG A 225 0.98 6.22 17.80
C ARG A 225 0.97 6.19 16.29
N LEU A 226 1.28 7.31 15.66
CA LEU A 226 1.25 7.43 14.21
C LEU A 226 2.20 6.42 13.53
N ASP A 227 3.40 6.22 14.05
CA ASP A 227 4.35 5.20 13.56
C ASP A 227 3.80 3.78 13.68
N ALA A 228 3.11 3.45 14.79
CA ALA A 228 2.49 2.15 15.00
C ALA A 228 1.32 1.91 14.04
N GLU A 229 0.45 2.89 13.84
CA GLU A 229 -0.67 2.82 12.90
C GLU A 229 -0.18 2.72 11.44
N ILE A 230 0.86 3.47 11.06
CA ILE A 230 1.52 3.33 9.75
C ILE A 230 2.07 1.92 9.58
N ALA A 231 2.80 1.40 10.57
CA ALA A 231 3.36 0.05 10.50
C ALA A 231 2.25 -1.01 10.39
N TYR A 232 1.17 -0.88 11.13
CA TYR A 232 -0.01 -1.75 11.04
C TYR A 232 -0.64 -1.71 9.64
N ALA A 233 -0.84 -0.51 9.09
CA ALA A 233 -1.39 -0.32 7.75
C ALA A 233 -0.49 -0.98 6.67
N MET A 234 0.82 -0.70 6.71
CA MET A 234 1.78 -1.24 5.75
C MET A 234 1.92 -2.76 5.87
N MET A 235 1.97 -3.32 7.09
CA MET A 235 2.01 -4.77 7.30
C MET A 235 0.74 -5.49 6.84
N SER A 236 -0.37 -4.79 6.70
CA SER A 236 -1.61 -5.34 6.14
C SER A 236 -1.57 -5.54 4.63
N ILE A 237 -0.64 -4.90 3.93
CA ILE A 237 -0.45 -5.06 2.47
C ILE A 237 0.05 -6.48 2.18
N ASN A 238 -0.56 -7.13 1.20
CA ASN A 238 -0.16 -8.49 0.80
C ASN A 238 1.34 -8.57 0.50
N ALA A 239 1.98 -9.61 1.04
CA ALA A 239 3.42 -9.92 0.89
C ALA A 239 4.39 -8.96 1.63
N VAL A 240 3.96 -7.91 2.28
CA VAL A 240 4.84 -7.09 3.14
C VAL A 240 5.34 -7.94 4.31
N LYS A 241 6.64 -7.82 4.63
CA LYS A 241 7.34 -8.56 5.68
C LYS A 241 8.20 -7.68 6.59
N GLY A 242 8.36 -6.42 6.26
CA GLY A 242 9.09 -5.47 7.08
C GLY A 242 8.60 -4.06 6.84
N VAL A 243 8.64 -3.25 7.88
CA VAL A 243 8.33 -1.81 7.87
C VAL A 243 9.38 -1.09 8.69
N GLU A 244 9.87 0.02 8.20
CA GLU A 244 10.77 0.92 8.88
C GLU A 244 10.24 2.34 8.82
N ILE A 245 10.41 3.11 9.90
CA ILE A 245 10.05 4.51 10.00
C ILE A 245 11.35 5.31 10.18
N GLY A 246 11.58 6.34 9.36
CA GLY A 246 12.81 7.12 9.38
C GLY A 246 14.05 6.27 9.16
N ALA A 247 15.04 6.39 10.04
CA ALA A 247 16.28 5.60 10.01
C ALA A 247 16.07 4.09 10.22
N GLY A 248 14.88 3.67 10.73
CA GLY A 248 14.54 2.27 10.86
C GLY A 248 15.57 1.46 11.63
N PHE A 249 16.00 0.32 11.08
CA PHE A 249 17.01 -0.54 11.71
C PHE A 249 18.41 0.08 11.77
N ASP A 250 18.73 1.04 10.89
CA ASP A 250 20.03 1.73 10.90
C ASP A 250 20.21 2.61 12.13
N SER A 251 19.12 2.98 12.83
CA SER A 251 19.17 3.71 14.10
C SER A 251 19.99 3.00 15.19
N VAL A 252 20.10 1.67 15.13
CA VAL A 252 20.88 0.86 16.08
C VAL A 252 22.38 1.20 16.01
N MET A 253 22.88 1.63 14.84
CA MET A 253 24.29 2.01 14.65
C MET A 253 24.57 3.46 15.02
N GLN A 254 23.54 4.29 15.16
CA GLN A 254 23.64 5.70 15.48
C GLN A 254 23.78 5.93 17.00
N ARG A 255 24.59 6.90 17.38
CA ARG A 255 24.62 7.39 18.76
C ARG A 255 23.46 8.37 19.00
N GLY A 256 23.06 8.55 20.23
CA GLY A 256 21.98 9.49 20.58
C GLY A 256 22.23 10.93 20.11
N SER A 257 23.48 11.36 20.09
CA SER A 257 23.91 12.66 19.56
C SER A 257 23.85 12.78 18.03
N GLU A 258 23.80 11.63 17.32
CA GLU A 258 23.71 11.56 15.86
C GLU A 258 22.25 11.39 15.44
N HIS A 259 21.50 10.54 16.17
CA HIS A 259 20.11 10.23 15.88
C HIS A 259 19.14 11.37 16.24
N GLY A 260 19.48 12.19 17.24
CA GLY A 260 18.61 13.28 17.70
C GLY A 260 18.36 14.32 16.60
N ASP A 261 17.09 14.52 16.24
CA ASP A 261 16.69 15.54 15.28
C ASP A 261 16.68 16.91 15.96
N GLU A 262 17.82 17.61 15.90
CA GLU A 262 17.99 18.91 16.57
C GLU A 262 17.05 19.97 15.98
N LEU A 263 16.50 20.81 16.87
CA LEU A 263 15.57 21.89 16.52
C LEU A 263 16.28 23.24 16.58
N THR A 264 16.05 24.02 15.55
CA THR A 264 16.52 25.43 15.48
C THR A 264 15.35 26.34 15.15
N PRO A 265 15.49 27.66 15.35
CA PRO A 265 14.47 28.62 14.88
C PRO A 265 14.23 28.57 13.37
N GLN A 266 15.12 27.96 12.58
CA GLN A 266 15.03 27.83 11.12
C GLN A 266 14.54 26.46 10.66
N GLY A 267 14.23 25.54 11.58
CA GLY A 267 13.73 24.20 11.27
C GLY A 267 14.52 23.10 11.96
N PHE A 268 14.20 21.86 11.59
CA PHE A 268 14.94 20.68 12.02
C PHE A 268 16.23 20.52 11.22
N LEU A 269 17.31 20.06 11.85
CA LEU A 269 18.61 19.83 11.19
C LEU A 269 18.70 18.45 10.52
N SER A 270 17.86 17.50 10.95
CA SER A 270 17.78 16.14 10.42
C SER A 270 16.35 15.59 10.53
N ASN A 271 16.11 14.41 9.99
CA ASN A 271 14.82 13.72 10.09
C ASN A 271 15.01 12.20 10.26
N HIS A 272 15.88 11.82 11.20
CA HIS A 272 16.15 10.41 11.50
C HIS A 272 14.93 9.68 12.05
N SER A 273 14.05 10.40 12.78
CA SER A 273 12.80 9.87 13.32
C SER A 273 11.70 9.73 12.27
N GLY A 274 11.95 10.16 11.01
CA GLY A 274 11.00 10.02 9.91
C GLY A 274 9.71 10.84 10.07
N GLY A 275 9.81 12.05 10.66
CA GLY A 275 8.69 12.98 10.83
C GLY A 275 7.76 12.68 12.01
N ILE A 276 8.16 11.78 12.91
CA ILE A 276 7.32 11.33 14.05
C ILE A 276 8.17 11.30 15.32
N LEU A 277 7.77 12.05 16.33
CA LEU A 277 8.38 12.06 17.66
C LEU A 277 7.34 11.69 18.71
N GLY A 278 7.66 10.71 19.55
CA GLY A 278 6.73 10.24 20.57
C GLY A 278 5.41 9.67 20.04
N GLY A 279 5.37 9.27 18.76
CA GLY A 279 4.19 8.77 18.08
C GLY A 279 3.30 9.87 17.48
N ILE A 280 3.80 11.12 17.43
CA ILE A 280 3.05 12.29 16.94
C ILE A 280 3.85 12.95 15.81
N SER A 281 3.17 13.38 14.74
CA SER A 281 3.83 14.03 13.60
C SER A 281 4.46 15.37 13.98
N THR A 282 5.66 15.62 13.44
CA THR A 282 6.45 16.84 13.69
C THR A 282 6.18 17.95 12.68
N GLY A 283 5.49 17.65 11.57
CA GLY A 283 5.36 18.52 10.41
C GLY A 283 6.45 18.31 9.35
N GLN A 284 7.52 17.60 9.67
CA GLN A 284 8.50 17.15 8.68
C GLN A 284 7.89 16.07 7.78
N ASN A 285 8.54 15.78 6.65
CA ASN A 285 8.14 14.68 5.80
C ASN A 285 8.17 13.35 6.57
N ILE A 286 7.12 12.56 6.40
CA ILE A 286 7.07 11.21 6.96
C ILE A 286 7.77 10.28 5.97
N HIS A 287 8.73 9.49 6.47
CA HIS A 287 9.50 8.52 5.70
C HIS A 287 9.24 7.10 6.18
N VAL A 288 8.82 6.24 5.26
CA VAL A 288 8.50 4.83 5.53
C VAL A 288 9.19 3.95 4.49
N ASN A 289 9.81 2.86 4.92
CA ASN A 289 10.30 1.81 4.02
C ASN A 289 9.54 0.52 4.26
N ILE A 290 9.25 -0.23 3.20
CA ILE A 290 8.62 -1.54 3.28
C ILE A 290 9.39 -2.59 2.49
N ALA A 291 9.46 -3.80 3.05
CA ALA A 291 10.03 -4.97 2.37
C ALA A 291 8.91 -5.93 1.95
N ILE A 292 8.89 -6.29 0.69
CA ILE A 292 7.91 -7.19 0.07
C ILE A 292 8.59 -8.48 -0.32
N LYS A 293 8.07 -9.62 0.17
CA LYS A 293 8.62 -10.94 -0.16
C LYS A 293 8.35 -11.32 -1.62
N PRO A 294 9.11 -12.28 -2.19
CA PRO A 294 8.83 -12.86 -3.48
C PRO A 294 7.41 -13.43 -3.60
N THR A 295 6.86 -13.43 -4.81
CA THR A 295 5.57 -14.04 -5.12
C THR A 295 5.59 -15.54 -4.80
N SER A 296 4.59 -16.02 -4.09
CA SER A 296 4.51 -17.44 -3.69
C SER A 296 4.09 -18.38 -4.81
N SER A 297 3.41 -17.89 -5.83
CA SER A 297 2.94 -18.68 -6.96
C SER A 297 3.98 -18.65 -8.06
N ILE A 298 4.80 -19.70 -8.17
CA ILE A 298 5.86 -19.87 -9.17
C ILE A 298 5.70 -21.19 -9.91
N ALA A 299 6.26 -21.26 -11.12
CA ALA A 299 6.17 -22.47 -11.94
C ALA A 299 7.25 -23.51 -11.61
N THR A 300 8.25 -23.16 -10.80
CA THR A 300 9.23 -24.10 -10.28
C THR A 300 8.54 -25.10 -9.34
N PRO A 301 8.65 -26.43 -9.55
CA PRO A 301 8.05 -27.43 -8.70
C PRO A 301 8.57 -27.37 -7.26
N ARG A 302 7.67 -27.46 -6.29
CA ARG A 302 8.02 -27.44 -4.85
C ARG A 302 7.22 -28.48 -4.07
N ARG A 303 7.81 -28.98 -2.98
CA ARG A 303 7.14 -29.90 -2.06
C ARG A 303 6.02 -29.19 -1.32
N SER A 304 4.88 -29.86 -1.18
CA SER A 304 3.71 -29.43 -0.43
C SER A 304 2.93 -30.62 0.11
N ILE A 305 1.77 -30.34 0.68
CA ILE A 305 0.77 -31.33 1.08
C ILE A 305 -0.59 -30.99 0.49
N ASP A 306 -1.45 -31.99 0.37
CA ASP A 306 -2.86 -31.80 0.05
C ASP A 306 -3.73 -31.67 1.32
N ILE A 307 -5.05 -31.60 1.12
CA ILE A 307 -6.04 -31.46 2.21
C ILE A 307 -6.14 -32.68 3.11
N GLU A 308 -5.69 -33.85 2.65
CA GLU A 308 -5.63 -35.10 3.44
C GLU A 308 -4.29 -35.20 4.21
N GLY A 309 -3.32 -34.34 3.93
CA GLY A 309 -2.00 -34.33 4.53
C GLY A 309 -0.95 -35.15 3.77
N ASP A 310 -1.31 -35.66 2.61
CA ASP A 310 -0.41 -36.45 1.76
C ASP A 310 0.59 -35.55 1.03
N SER A 311 1.80 -36.10 0.85
CA SER A 311 2.90 -35.40 0.20
C SER A 311 2.63 -35.22 -1.29
N VAL A 312 2.73 -33.97 -1.79
CA VAL A 312 2.56 -33.65 -3.21
C VAL A 312 3.68 -32.77 -3.71
N GLU A 313 3.97 -32.84 -5.01
CA GLU A 313 4.78 -31.84 -5.69
C GLU A 313 3.86 -30.89 -6.45
N LEU A 314 4.06 -29.57 -6.23
CA LEU A 314 3.19 -28.54 -6.76
C LEU A 314 3.97 -27.49 -7.53
N ALA A 315 3.61 -27.28 -8.80
CA ALA A 315 3.99 -26.15 -9.62
C ALA A 315 2.74 -25.29 -9.89
N THR A 316 2.86 -23.98 -9.70
CA THR A 316 1.72 -23.09 -9.94
C THR A 316 1.84 -22.46 -11.31
N HIS A 317 1.04 -22.94 -12.25
CA HIS A 317 0.93 -22.36 -13.57
C HIS A 317 -0.14 -21.26 -13.55
N GLY A 318 0.10 -20.15 -14.23
CA GLY A 318 -0.86 -19.05 -14.30
C GLY A 318 -0.20 -17.69 -14.56
N ARG A 319 -1.03 -16.65 -14.51
CA ARG A 319 -0.60 -15.27 -14.78
C ARG A 319 -0.23 -14.58 -13.46
N HIS A 320 0.97 -14.86 -12.93
CA HIS A 320 1.46 -14.28 -11.67
C HIS A 320 2.49 -13.19 -11.94
N ASP A 321 2.56 -12.21 -11.04
CA ASP A 321 3.62 -11.21 -11.05
C ASP A 321 4.94 -11.87 -10.62
N PRO A 322 6.03 -11.80 -11.40
CA PRO A 322 7.34 -12.28 -10.94
C PRO A 322 7.91 -11.42 -9.79
N CYS A 323 7.41 -10.20 -9.63
CA CYS A 323 7.65 -9.34 -8.48
C CYS A 323 6.40 -8.50 -8.19
N VAL A 324 5.68 -8.80 -7.12
CA VAL A 324 4.46 -8.03 -6.74
C VAL A 324 4.79 -6.61 -6.28
N GLY A 325 6.02 -6.36 -5.87
CA GLY A 325 6.49 -5.04 -5.45
C GLY A 325 6.41 -3.97 -6.54
N LEU A 326 6.50 -4.37 -7.82
CA LEU A 326 6.39 -3.44 -8.96
C LEU A 326 5.00 -2.78 -9.10
N ARG A 327 4.03 -3.18 -8.31
CA ARG A 327 2.68 -2.61 -8.31
C ARG A 327 2.28 -2.08 -6.92
N ALA A 328 3.21 -2.10 -5.98
CA ALA A 328 2.92 -1.78 -4.58
C ALA A 328 2.95 -0.28 -4.28
N ALA A 329 3.60 0.55 -5.11
CA ALA A 329 3.72 1.99 -4.86
C ALA A 329 2.34 2.67 -4.65
N PRO A 330 1.36 2.60 -5.55
CA PRO A 330 0.06 3.21 -5.33
C PRO A 330 -0.72 2.58 -4.16
N ILE A 331 -0.44 1.32 -3.81
CA ILE A 331 -1.06 0.66 -2.65
C ILE A 331 -0.51 1.24 -1.33
N ALA A 332 0.80 1.43 -1.25
CA ALA A 332 1.46 1.99 -0.08
C ALA A 332 1.07 3.46 0.12
N GLU A 333 1.02 4.26 -0.97
CA GLU A 333 0.50 5.63 -0.94
C GLU A 333 -0.93 5.68 -0.38
N ALA A 334 -1.81 4.80 -0.86
CA ALA A 334 -3.19 4.71 -0.42
C ALA A 334 -3.29 4.38 1.07
N MET A 335 -2.53 3.39 1.55
CA MET A 335 -2.56 3.00 2.96
C MET A 335 -2.04 4.10 3.88
N LEU A 336 -0.99 4.83 3.48
CA LEU A 336 -0.51 5.99 4.25
C LEU A 336 -1.56 7.10 4.28
N ALA A 337 -2.23 7.38 3.17
CA ALA A 337 -3.30 8.37 3.10
C ALA A 337 -4.47 8.03 4.04
N LEU A 338 -4.86 6.75 4.11
CA LEU A 338 -5.94 6.28 5.00
C LEU A 338 -5.57 6.49 6.48
N VAL A 339 -4.32 6.23 6.87
CA VAL A 339 -3.85 6.52 8.23
C VAL A 339 -3.89 8.02 8.51
N LEU A 340 -3.34 8.83 7.60
CA LEU A 340 -3.22 10.26 7.83
C LEU A 340 -4.58 10.96 7.93
N ILE A 341 -5.54 10.63 7.04
CA ILE A 341 -6.87 11.26 7.09
C ILE A 341 -7.61 10.88 8.37
N ASP A 342 -7.52 9.64 8.82
CA ASP A 342 -8.15 9.21 10.08
C ASP A 342 -7.60 9.99 11.27
N HIS A 343 -6.27 10.11 11.37
CA HIS A 343 -5.63 10.89 12.43
C HIS A 343 -5.93 12.39 12.34
N VAL A 344 -6.04 12.96 11.15
CA VAL A 344 -6.48 14.37 10.99
C VAL A 344 -7.88 14.57 11.52
N LEU A 345 -8.82 13.66 11.23
CA LEU A 345 -10.20 13.77 11.71
C LEU A 345 -10.29 13.56 13.22
N ARG A 346 -9.51 12.63 13.78
CA ARG A 346 -9.38 12.44 15.24
C ARG A 346 -8.83 13.69 15.90
N HIS A 347 -7.74 14.24 15.40
CA HIS A 347 -7.12 15.47 15.89
C HIS A 347 -8.11 16.64 15.88
N ARG A 348 -8.85 16.83 14.79
CA ARG A 348 -9.88 17.87 14.70
C ARG A 348 -11.00 17.70 15.71
N ALA A 349 -11.42 16.46 15.98
CA ALA A 349 -12.49 16.20 16.93
C ALA A 349 -12.07 16.51 18.38
N GLN A 350 -10.82 16.28 18.74
CA GLN A 350 -10.31 16.41 20.12
C GLN A 350 -9.58 17.73 20.35
N ASN A 351 -8.81 18.21 19.39
CA ASN A 351 -7.81 19.27 19.59
C ASN A 351 -8.08 20.55 18.76
N ALA A 352 -9.29 20.71 18.21
CA ALA A 352 -9.61 21.83 17.32
C ALA A 352 -9.36 23.22 17.91
N ASN A 353 -9.41 23.36 19.24
CA ASN A 353 -9.25 24.61 19.95
C ASN A 353 -7.84 24.80 20.55
N VAL A 354 -6.93 23.85 20.36
CA VAL A 354 -5.56 23.97 20.86
C VAL A 354 -4.81 25.04 20.07
N GLN A 355 -4.22 25.98 20.79
CA GLN A 355 -3.37 27.03 20.22
C GLN A 355 -2.04 27.05 20.97
N VAL A 356 -0.96 27.15 20.23
CA VAL A 356 0.40 27.29 20.76
C VAL A 356 1.06 28.54 20.16
N ASN A 357 1.93 29.17 20.93
CA ASN A 357 2.67 30.35 20.46
C ASN A 357 3.99 30.00 19.76
N THR A 358 4.41 28.73 19.85
CA THR A 358 5.63 28.25 19.18
C THR A 358 5.38 28.17 17.68
N PRO A 359 6.25 28.76 16.84
CA PRO A 359 6.15 28.63 15.38
C PRO A 359 6.22 27.17 14.93
N ASP A 360 5.51 26.85 13.84
CA ASP A 360 5.68 25.57 13.14
C ASP A 360 6.97 25.61 12.31
N ILE A 361 8.06 25.19 12.94
CA ILE A 361 9.41 25.25 12.34
C ILE A 361 9.61 24.25 11.18
N ALA A 362 8.75 23.27 11.05
CA ALA A 362 8.83 22.32 9.91
C ALA A 362 8.39 22.94 8.58
N LYS A 363 7.62 24.04 8.63
CA LYS A 363 7.11 24.76 7.45
C LYS A 363 7.91 26.02 7.10
N LEU A 364 8.97 26.33 7.85
CA LEU A 364 9.83 27.44 7.50
C LEU A 364 10.56 27.07 6.21
N GLU A 365 10.38 27.88 5.17
CA GLU A 365 11.08 27.73 3.90
C GLU A 365 12.61 27.71 4.13
N LYS A 366 13.28 26.74 3.53
CA LYS A 366 14.74 26.64 3.53
C LYS A 366 15.35 27.60 2.52
#